data_dcdf9bebb9b4e8861eed667bff021220
#
_entry.id   dcdf9bebb9b4e8861eed667bff021220
#
_cell.length_a   1.000
_cell.length_b   1.000
_cell.length_c   1.000
_cell.angle_alpha   90.00
_cell.angle_beta   90.00
_cell.angle_gamma   90.00
#
_symmetry.space_group_name_H-M   'P 1'
#
loop_
_entity.id
_entity.type
_entity.pdbx_description
1 polymer ?
#
loop_
_entity_poly.entity_id
_entity_poly.type
_entity_poly.pdbx_seq_one_letter_code
_entity_poly.pdbx_strand_id
1 'polypeptide(L)'
;MKLLTGNSNKNLSSKIAKYLKEKLVNSNIRKFKDGEIYVEINENIRGNNIFFIQSVSSPANDNLMEMLLCIDALKRSSAKNITAVIPYFGYARQDRKVVPRTSISAKLVSNLITKAGADRVVTVDLHAGQIQGFFDIPVDNLFTTPLFACLLYTSPSPRDH
;
A
#
# COMPACT_ATOMS: atom_id res chain seq x y z
N MET A 1 -0.88 3.89 -17.96
CA MET A 1 -0.65 3.57 -16.54
C MET A 1 0.01 4.78 -15.90
N LYS A 2 -0.32 5.13 -14.66
CA LYS A 2 0.37 6.18 -13.90
C LYS A 2 0.68 5.68 -12.50
N LEU A 3 1.76 6.17 -11.90
CA LEU A 3 2.22 5.78 -10.56
C LEU A 3 2.09 6.99 -9.62
N LEU A 4 1.40 6.82 -8.49
CA LEU A 4 1.36 7.78 -7.40
C LEU A 4 2.09 7.19 -6.18
N THR A 5 2.85 8.00 -5.48
CA THR A 5 3.49 7.61 -4.21
C THR A 5 2.93 8.40 -3.04
N GLY A 6 2.71 7.71 -1.93
CA GLY A 6 2.57 8.37 -0.64
C GLY A 6 3.93 8.66 0.00
N ASN A 7 3.90 9.10 1.25
CA ASN A 7 5.10 9.53 1.97
C ASN A 7 5.87 8.40 2.67
N SER A 8 5.25 7.22 2.88
CA SER A 8 5.82 6.16 3.72
C SER A 8 7.09 5.53 3.14
N ASN A 9 7.21 5.44 1.80
CA ASN A 9 8.38 4.81 1.16
C ASN A 9 8.67 5.37 -0.24
N LYS A 10 9.05 6.64 -0.30
CA LYS A 10 9.40 7.33 -1.56
C LYS A 10 10.56 6.68 -2.31
N ASN A 11 11.53 6.11 -1.58
CA ASN A 11 12.67 5.44 -2.21
C ASN A 11 12.24 4.21 -3.01
N LEU A 12 11.40 3.35 -2.43
CA LEU A 12 10.86 2.18 -3.13
C LEU A 12 10.04 2.61 -4.37
N SER A 13 9.16 3.59 -4.19
CA SER A 13 8.32 4.10 -5.29
C SER A 13 9.15 4.66 -6.43
N SER A 14 10.22 5.40 -6.12
CA SER A 14 11.14 5.95 -7.13
C SER A 14 11.91 4.84 -7.87
N LYS A 15 12.33 3.79 -7.17
CA LYS A 15 12.97 2.63 -7.79
C LYS A 15 12.02 1.87 -8.72
N ILE A 16 10.77 1.68 -8.29
CA ILE A 16 9.72 1.04 -9.12
C ILE A 16 9.46 1.89 -10.38
N ALA A 17 9.29 3.20 -10.22
CA ALA A 17 9.06 4.11 -11.34
C ALA A 17 10.23 4.06 -12.35
N LYS A 18 11.48 4.10 -11.86
CA LYS A 18 12.67 3.97 -12.71
C LYS A 18 12.72 2.63 -13.46
N TYR A 19 12.41 1.51 -12.76
CA TYR A 19 12.39 0.19 -13.37
C TYR A 19 11.35 0.07 -14.48
N LEU A 20 10.16 0.63 -14.24
CA LEU A 20 9.06 0.63 -15.21
C LEU A 20 9.19 1.70 -16.29
N LYS A 21 10.23 2.56 -16.23
CA LYS A 21 10.42 3.71 -17.12
C LYS A 21 9.23 4.68 -17.12
N GLU A 22 8.54 4.78 -15.98
CA GLU A 22 7.39 5.65 -15.76
C GLU A 22 7.78 6.82 -14.83
N LYS A 23 7.00 7.90 -14.90
CA LYS A 23 7.14 9.03 -13.97
C LYS A 23 6.13 8.90 -12.83
N LEU A 24 6.53 9.35 -11.65
CA LEU A 24 5.59 9.53 -10.55
C LEU A 24 4.69 10.73 -10.82
N VAL A 25 3.39 10.58 -10.54
CA VAL A 25 2.41 11.67 -10.60
C VAL A 25 2.82 12.77 -9.63
N ASN A 26 2.80 14.01 -10.10
CA ASN A 26 3.03 15.17 -9.26
C ASN A 26 1.87 15.34 -8.29
N SER A 27 2.19 15.35 -7.01
CA SER A 27 1.22 15.48 -5.91
C SER A 27 1.82 16.22 -4.75
N ASN A 28 0.98 16.90 -3.98
CA ASN A 28 1.34 17.57 -2.74
C ASN A 28 0.62 16.89 -1.58
N ILE A 29 1.36 16.06 -0.83
CA ILE A 29 0.86 15.33 0.33
C ILE A 29 1.61 15.84 1.55
N ARG A 30 0.91 16.52 2.45
CA ARG A 30 1.48 17.19 3.62
C ARG A 30 0.55 17.11 4.82
N LYS A 31 1.07 17.46 5.99
CA LYS A 31 0.26 17.64 7.20
C LYS A 31 0.06 19.12 7.47
N PHE A 32 -1.12 19.45 8.00
CA PHE A 32 -1.38 20.72 8.64
C PHE A 32 -0.73 20.77 10.04
N LYS A 33 -0.75 21.94 10.67
CA LYS A 33 -0.15 22.14 12.00
C LYS A 33 -0.84 21.33 13.12
N ASP A 34 -2.11 21.02 12.94
CA ASP A 34 -2.94 20.19 13.83
C ASP A 34 -2.77 18.68 13.58
N GLY A 35 -1.99 18.30 12.55
CA GLY A 35 -1.70 16.92 12.20
C GLY A 35 -2.62 16.32 11.14
N GLU A 36 -3.66 17.01 10.69
CA GLU A 36 -4.50 16.56 9.58
C GLU A 36 -3.70 16.45 8.28
N ILE A 37 -4.04 15.46 7.47
CA ILE A 37 -3.35 15.22 6.20
C ILE A 37 -4.08 15.90 5.06
N TYR A 38 -3.34 16.62 4.26
CA TYR A 38 -3.80 17.25 3.03
C TYR A 38 -3.23 16.52 1.82
N VAL A 39 -4.08 16.24 0.83
CA VAL A 39 -3.71 15.57 -0.42
C VAL A 39 -4.20 16.39 -1.60
N GLU A 40 -3.29 16.69 -2.52
CA GLU A 40 -3.57 17.37 -3.77
C GLU A 40 -2.83 16.66 -4.92
N ILE A 41 -3.57 16.37 -6.00
CA ILE A 41 -3.02 15.74 -7.20
C ILE A 41 -2.87 16.85 -8.27
N ASN A 42 -1.63 17.16 -8.63
CA ASN A 42 -1.29 18.31 -9.50
C ASN A 42 -1.23 17.94 -10.98
N GLU A 43 -1.75 16.77 -11.35
CA GLU A 43 -1.79 16.32 -12.74
C GLU A 43 -3.18 15.79 -13.11
N ASN A 44 -3.50 15.89 -14.40
CA ASN A 44 -4.70 15.25 -14.90
C ASN A 44 -4.51 13.72 -14.96
N ILE A 45 -5.30 13.02 -14.16
CA ILE A 45 -5.30 11.55 -14.05
C ILE A 45 -6.60 10.91 -14.53
N ARG A 46 -7.56 11.72 -15.03
CA ARG A 46 -8.87 11.25 -15.49
C ARG A 46 -8.73 10.11 -16.49
N GLY A 47 -9.47 9.03 -16.29
CA GLY A 47 -9.50 7.87 -17.18
C GLY A 47 -8.24 6.99 -17.16
N ASN A 48 -7.24 7.29 -16.32
CA ASN A 48 -6.03 6.51 -16.22
C ASN A 48 -6.16 5.39 -15.17
N ASN A 49 -5.44 4.28 -15.39
CA ASN A 49 -5.19 3.27 -14.37
C ASN A 49 -4.05 3.76 -13.47
N ILE A 50 -4.32 3.86 -12.18
CA ILE A 50 -3.39 4.39 -11.19
C ILE A 50 -2.92 3.25 -10.27
N PHE A 51 -1.61 3.14 -10.10
CA PHE A 51 -0.97 2.33 -9.07
C PHE A 51 -0.48 3.28 -7.98
N PHE A 52 -1.13 3.21 -6.83
CA PHE A 52 -0.80 4.04 -5.68
C PHE A 52 0.02 3.24 -4.68
N ILE A 53 1.25 3.65 -4.40
CA ILE A 53 2.23 2.94 -3.58
C ILE A 53 2.32 3.59 -2.22
N GLN A 54 1.91 2.87 -1.17
CA GLN A 54 1.95 3.34 0.22
C GLN A 54 2.01 2.15 1.18
N SER A 55 3.02 2.10 2.04
CA SER A 55 3.08 1.14 3.16
C SER A 55 2.32 1.65 4.37
N VAL A 56 1.69 0.75 5.13
CA VAL A 56 1.07 1.05 6.43
C VAL A 56 2.01 0.64 7.58
N SER A 57 3.29 0.94 7.40
CA SER A 57 4.32 0.80 8.44
C SER A 57 4.29 1.98 9.42
N SER A 58 5.18 2.01 10.39
CA SER A 58 5.25 3.13 11.35
C SER A 58 5.56 4.47 10.66
N PRO A 59 4.85 5.55 10.99
CA PRO A 59 3.70 5.68 11.89
C PRO A 59 2.41 5.17 11.23
N ALA A 60 1.88 4.03 11.70
CA ALA A 60 0.85 3.26 11.00
C ALA A 60 -0.46 4.02 10.82
N ASN A 61 -0.90 4.77 11.82
CA ASN A 61 -2.16 5.52 11.77
C ASN A 61 -2.10 6.62 10.72
N ASP A 62 -1.00 7.37 10.68
CA ASP A 62 -0.78 8.45 9.73
C ASP A 62 -0.71 7.90 8.30
N ASN A 63 0.08 6.83 8.10
CA ASN A 63 0.23 6.22 6.79
C ASN A 63 -1.07 5.57 6.29
N LEU A 64 -1.90 5.01 7.19
CA LEU A 64 -3.21 4.51 6.83
C LEU A 64 -4.15 5.65 6.43
N MET A 65 -4.23 6.71 7.24
CA MET A 65 -5.10 7.84 6.91
C MET A 65 -4.66 8.52 5.60
N GLU A 66 -3.35 8.72 5.40
CA GLU A 66 -2.80 9.23 4.14
C GLU A 66 -3.22 8.37 2.96
N MET A 67 -3.15 7.04 3.12
CA MET A 67 -3.59 6.10 2.08
C MET A 67 -5.05 6.30 1.72
N LEU A 68 -5.94 6.36 2.71
CA LEU A 68 -7.38 6.50 2.48
C LEU A 68 -7.70 7.82 1.76
N LEU A 69 -7.08 8.91 2.19
CA LEU A 69 -7.27 10.24 1.58
C LEU A 69 -6.72 10.29 0.15
N CYS A 70 -5.58 9.65 -0.12
CA CYS A 70 -5.04 9.56 -1.48
C CYS A 70 -5.97 8.77 -2.40
N ILE A 71 -6.50 7.64 -1.95
CA ILE A 71 -7.45 6.82 -2.72
C ILE A 71 -8.73 7.62 -3.01
N ASP A 72 -9.28 8.32 -2.03
CA ASP A 72 -10.46 9.19 -2.22
C ASP A 72 -10.17 10.32 -3.23
N ALA A 73 -9.02 10.98 -3.12
CA ALA A 73 -8.61 12.02 -4.05
C ALA A 73 -8.48 11.48 -5.49
N LEU A 74 -7.90 10.28 -5.67
CA LEU A 74 -7.82 9.61 -6.97
C LEU A 74 -9.21 9.29 -7.53
N LYS A 75 -10.12 8.80 -6.69
CA LYS A 75 -11.51 8.50 -7.07
C LYS A 75 -12.24 9.76 -7.53
N ARG A 76 -12.15 10.84 -6.75
CA ARG A 76 -12.75 12.15 -7.09
C ARG A 76 -12.14 12.78 -8.33
N SER A 77 -10.88 12.48 -8.64
CA SER A 77 -10.20 12.91 -9.86
C SER A 77 -10.54 12.03 -11.07
N SER A 78 -11.53 11.14 -10.96
CA SER A 78 -12.03 10.26 -12.03
C SER A 78 -10.94 9.31 -12.58
N ALA A 79 -10.06 8.78 -11.75
CA ALA A 79 -9.22 7.66 -12.12
C ALA A 79 -10.10 6.50 -12.62
N LYS A 80 -9.64 5.77 -13.64
CA LYS A 80 -10.39 4.63 -14.19
C LYS A 80 -10.38 3.43 -13.26
N ASN A 81 -9.20 3.06 -12.79
CA ASN A 81 -8.99 2.01 -11.80
C ASN A 81 -7.88 2.44 -10.84
N ILE A 82 -8.04 2.10 -9.57
CA ILE A 82 -7.10 2.39 -8.51
C ILE A 82 -6.60 1.08 -7.91
N THR A 83 -5.34 0.76 -8.15
CA THR A 83 -4.65 -0.36 -7.50
C THR A 83 -3.84 0.16 -6.32
N ALA A 84 -4.22 -0.20 -5.10
CA ALA A 84 -3.47 0.11 -3.91
C ALA A 84 -2.31 -0.89 -3.76
N VAL A 85 -1.09 -0.43 -3.95
CA VAL A 85 0.14 -1.21 -3.76
C VAL A 85 0.63 -0.96 -2.34
N ILE A 86 0.49 -1.97 -1.47
CA ILE A 86 0.72 -1.88 -0.02
C ILE A 86 1.86 -2.84 0.35
N PRO A 87 3.14 -2.42 0.23
CA PRO A 87 4.28 -3.30 0.52
C PRO A 87 4.27 -3.86 1.94
N TYR A 88 3.75 -3.10 2.90
CA TYR A 88 3.50 -3.58 4.26
C TYR A 88 2.06 -3.26 4.67
N PHE A 89 1.25 -4.31 4.87
CA PHE A 89 -0.14 -4.20 5.30
C PHE A 89 -0.18 -4.12 6.84
N GLY A 90 -0.35 -2.93 7.37
CA GLY A 90 -0.48 -2.69 8.80
C GLY A 90 -1.78 -3.26 9.38
N TYR A 91 -1.84 -3.44 10.71
CA TYR A 91 -2.97 -4.06 11.43
C TYR A 91 -3.25 -5.53 11.10
N ALA A 92 -2.44 -6.16 10.26
CA ALA A 92 -2.60 -7.55 9.84
C ALA A 92 -2.53 -8.57 10.98
N ARG A 93 -1.85 -8.25 12.10
CA ARG A 93 -1.70 -9.13 13.26
C ARG A 93 -3.02 -9.41 13.99
N GLN A 94 -4.02 -8.54 13.80
CA GLN A 94 -5.35 -8.66 14.40
C GLN A 94 -6.36 -9.16 13.35
N ASP A 95 -6.11 -10.37 12.85
CA ASP A 95 -6.90 -11.05 11.83
C ASP A 95 -8.04 -11.90 12.41
N ARG A 96 -8.04 -12.10 13.72
CA ARG A 96 -9.03 -12.91 14.47
C ARG A 96 -9.19 -12.40 15.89
N LYS A 97 -10.29 -12.76 16.53
CA LYS A 97 -10.49 -12.53 17.97
C LYS A 97 -9.75 -13.59 18.77
N VAL A 98 -8.69 -13.21 19.47
CA VAL A 98 -7.96 -14.09 20.39
C VAL A 98 -8.61 -14.07 21.78
N VAL A 99 -9.14 -12.92 22.18
CA VAL A 99 -9.89 -12.74 23.43
C VAL A 99 -11.24 -12.07 23.14
N PRO A 100 -12.26 -12.26 24.02
CA PRO A 100 -13.56 -11.61 23.86
C PRO A 100 -13.45 -10.08 23.78
N ARG A 101 -14.36 -9.44 23.03
CA ARG A 101 -14.50 -7.98 22.92
C ARG A 101 -13.31 -7.25 22.30
N THR A 102 -12.49 -7.95 21.49
CA THR A 102 -11.44 -7.33 20.68
C THR A 102 -11.89 -7.09 19.25
N SER A 103 -11.22 -6.14 18.59
CA SER A 103 -11.45 -5.87 17.16
C SER A 103 -10.82 -6.95 16.27
N ILE A 104 -11.30 -7.04 15.04
CA ILE A 104 -10.60 -7.68 13.92
C ILE A 104 -10.10 -6.53 13.02
N SER A 105 -8.97 -5.92 13.41
CA SER A 105 -8.51 -4.69 12.78
C SER A 105 -8.12 -4.88 11.32
N ALA A 106 -7.62 -6.07 10.95
CA ALA A 106 -7.33 -6.39 9.56
C ALA A 106 -8.59 -6.30 8.67
N LYS A 107 -9.76 -6.78 9.15
CA LYS A 107 -11.03 -6.66 8.42
C LYS A 107 -11.50 -5.22 8.33
N LEU A 108 -11.38 -4.46 9.41
CA LEU A 108 -11.74 -3.05 9.41
C LEU A 108 -10.93 -2.26 8.40
N VAL A 109 -9.60 -2.43 8.40
CA VAL A 109 -8.70 -1.75 7.46
C VAL A 109 -8.99 -2.15 6.02
N SER A 110 -9.24 -3.44 5.75
CA SER A 110 -9.63 -3.92 4.41
C SER A 110 -10.92 -3.24 3.92
N ASN A 111 -11.92 -3.12 4.79
CA ASN A 111 -13.18 -2.44 4.47
C ASN A 111 -12.95 -0.94 4.19
N LEU A 112 -12.12 -0.25 4.98
CA LEU A 112 -11.82 1.17 4.78
C LEU A 112 -11.14 1.41 3.44
N ILE A 113 -10.15 0.59 3.05
CA ILE A 113 -9.45 0.70 1.77
C ILE A 113 -10.43 0.49 0.60
N THR A 114 -11.28 -0.52 0.68
CA THR A 114 -12.30 -0.77 -0.34
C THR A 114 -13.30 0.37 -0.44
N LYS A 115 -13.78 0.89 0.70
CA LYS A 115 -14.74 2.01 0.74
C LYS A 115 -14.14 3.34 0.29
N ALA A 116 -12.86 3.57 0.53
CA ALA A 116 -12.16 4.73 0.00
C ALA A 116 -12.13 4.76 -1.54
N GLY A 117 -12.22 3.59 -2.18
CA GLY A 117 -12.38 3.49 -3.63
C GLY A 117 -11.29 2.72 -4.35
N ALA A 118 -10.49 1.91 -3.65
CA ALA A 118 -9.58 0.97 -4.29
C ALA A 118 -10.36 -0.10 -5.06
N ASP A 119 -9.90 -0.42 -6.27
CA ASP A 119 -10.48 -1.46 -7.12
C ASP A 119 -9.69 -2.77 -7.05
N ARG A 120 -8.44 -2.72 -6.58
CA ARG A 120 -7.53 -3.87 -6.42
C ARG A 120 -6.49 -3.54 -5.35
N VAL A 121 -6.00 -4.57 -4.66
CA VAL A 121 -4.88 -4.47 -3.72
C VAL A 121 -3.74 -5.37 -4.20
N VAL A 122 -2.51 -4.85 -4.15
CA VAL A 122 -1.28 -5.63 -4.27
C VAL A 122 -0.52 -5.47 -2.96
N THR A 123 -0.16 -6.56 -2.33
CA THR A 123 0.57 -6.54 -1.06
C THR A 123 1.70 -7.58 -1.06
N VAL A 124 2.56 -7.53 -0.06
CA VAL A 124 3.71 -8.43 0.05
C VAL A 124 3.68 -9.12 1.40
N ASP A 125 3.84 -10.45 1.39
CA ASP A 125 3.95 -11.29 2.59
C ASP A 125 2.92 -10.94 3.68
N LEU A 126 1.63 -11.09 3.37
CA LEU A 126 0.57 -10.91 4.35
C LEU A 126 0.84 -11.76 5.59
N HIS A 127 0.61 -11.19 6.78
CA HIS A 127 0.76 -11.87 8.06
C HIS A 127 0.02 -13.22 8.10
N ALA A 128 -1.14 -13.30 7.46
CA ALA A 128 -1.91 -14.52 7.32
C ALA A 128 -2.65 -14.52 5.98
N GLY A 129 -2.62 -15.64 5.27
CA GLY A 129 -3.17 -15.76 3.92
C GLY A 129 -4.68 -15.50 3.83
N GLN A 130 -5.43 -15.83 4.91
CA GLN A 130 -6.88 -15.59 4.99
C GLN A 130 -7.28 -14.12 4.96
N ILE A 131 -6.36 -13.18 5.20
CA ILE A 131 -6.64 -11.73 5.12
C ILE A 131 -7.07 -11.33 3.71
N GLN A 132 -6.63 -12.06 2.67
CA GLN A 132 -7.11 -11.84 1.30
C GLN A 132 -8.64 -11.95 1.21
N GLY A 133 -9.25 -12.87 1.96
CA GLY A 133 -10.69 -13.03 2.05
C GLY A 133 -11.44 -11.92 2.81
N PHE A 134 -10.73 -10.96 3.40
CA PHE A 134 -11.37 -9.82 4.07
C PHE A 134 -11.72 -8.69 3.10
N PHE A 135 -11.15 -8.72 1.90
CA PHE A 135 -11.44 -7.76 0.86
C PHE A 135 -12.57 -8.26 -0.05
N ASP A 136 -13.45 -7.35 -0.45
CA ASP A 136 -14.48 -7.58 -1.47
C ASP A 136 -13.98 -7.24 -2.89
N ILE A 137 -12.68 -6.92 -3.01
CA ILE A 137 -11.97 -6.60 -4.25
C ILE A 137 -10.80 -7.56 -4.43
N PRO A 138 -10.28 -7.75 -5.68
CA PRO A 138 -9.15 -8.61 -5.93
C PRO A 138 -7.90 -8.21 -5.12
N VAL A 139 -7.21 -9.22 -4.58
CA VAL A 139 -5.96 -9.05 -3.82
C VAL A 139 -4.89 -9.96 -4.40
N ASP A 140 -3.75 -9.36 -4.75
CA ASP A 140 -2.54 -10.07 -5.14
C ASP A 140 -1.54 -10.03 -3.97
N ASN A 141 -1.32 -11.16 -3.32
CA ASN A 141 -0.30 -11.30 -2.27
C ASN A 141 0.98 -11.84 -2.89
N LEU A 142 2.00 -10.99 -3.00
CA LEU A 142 3.32 -11.36 -3.50
C LEU A 142 4.16 -11.97 -2.38
N PHE A 143 4.94 -13.00 -2.71
CA PHE A 143 5.83 -13.66 -1.77
C PHE A 143 7.29 -13.29 -2.04
N THR A 144 8.02 -12.90 -0.99
CA THR A 144 9.45 -12.57 -1.09
C THR A 144 10.36 -13.80 -0.96
N THR A 145 9.81 -14.96 -0.63
CA THR A 145 10.57 -16.21 -0.48
C THR A 145 11.54 -16.50 -1.64
N PRO A 146 11.18 -16.34 -2.93
CA PRO A 146 12.11 -16.56 -4.02
C PRO A 146 13.31 -15.60 -4.02
N LEU A 147 13.08 -14.34 -3.60
CA LEU A 147 14.14 -13.33 -3.52
C LEU A 147 15.12 -13.67 -2.39
N PHE A 148 14.62 -14.03 -1.22
CA PHE A 148 15.47 -14.45 -0.09
C PHE A 148 16.20 -15.74 -0.36
N ALA A 149 15.56 -16.71 -1.00
CA ALA A 149 16.24 -17.94 -1.43
C ALA A 149 17.42 -17.62 -2.37
N CYS A 150 17.18 -16.80 -3.39
CA CYS A 150 18.23 -16.37 -4.31
C CYS A 150 19.38 -15.68 -3.57
N LEU A 151 19.07 -14.74 -2.67
CA LEU A 151 20.08 -14.02 -1.89
C LEU A 151 20.92 -14.97 -1.02
N LEU A 152 20.27 -15.91 -0.31
CA LEU A 152 20.97 -16.88 0.55
C LEU A 152 21.87 -17.81 -0.23
N TYR A 153 21.46 -18.26 -1.44
CA TYR A 153 22.28 -19.12 -2.28
C TYR A 153 23.46 -18.37 -2.95
N THR A 154 23.34 -17.07 -3.14
CA THR A 154 24.38 -16.24 -3.80
C THR A 154 25.28 -15.51 -2.81
N SER A 155 24.92 -15.45 -1.53
CA SER A 155 25.73 -14.81 -0.50
C SER A 155 26.81 -15.79 0.02
N PRO A 156 28.05 -15.34 0.25
CA PRO A 156 29.08 -16.18 0.85
C PRO A 156 28.64 -16.65 2.25
N SER A 157 28.86 -17.93 2.53
CA SER A 157 28.55 -18.48 3.84
C SER A 157 29.51 -17.90 4.90
N PRO A 158 29.04 -17.62 6.14
CA PRO A 158 29.93 -17.24 7.24
C PRO A 158 30.98 -18.30 7.57
N ARG A 159 30.89 -19.51 6.99
CA ARG A 159 31.85 -20.62 7.16
C ARG A 159 32.95 -20.63 6.11
N ASP A 160 32.89 -19.72 5.11
CA ASP A 160 33.86 -19.63 4.03
C ASP A 160 35.00 -18.63 4.36
N HIS A 161 35.16 -18.27 5.64
CA HIS A 161 36.21 -17.43 6.18
C HIS A 161 37.00 -18.15 7.30
#